data_419a7540c786bf47e27ee56e9d77a9fd
#
_entry.id   419a7540c786bf47e27ee56e9d77a9fd
#
_cell.length_a   1.000
_cell.length_b   1.000
_cell.length_c   1.000
_cell.angle_alpha   90.00
_cell.angle_beta   90.00
_cell.angle_gamma   90.00
#
_symmetry.space_group_name_H-M   'P 1'
#
loop_
_entity.id
_entity.type
_entity.pdbx_description
1 polymer ?
#
loop_
_entity_poly.entity_id
_entity_poly.type
_entity_poly.pdbx_seq_one_letter_code
_entity_poly.pdbx_strand_id
1 'polypeptide(L)'
;MKQFFAFVLILTTICGGIAAQVDFLFHPQTYGAVTLAATDLPQPAAAPRADAFVQLEDVRMHYQIWGSGNRALLLIHGNGGSVQSLREAAQYLANDYTVYLPESRCHGQSSDPGEISYALMAKDYAQFCRALGIEKPLIVGHSDGGINAIQIAMDYPELPGAIVACGANSRPGTFKPYFPFGVAVKNLFKPDKLNDMMLTLPDFTPESLAKITCPSYIVSGQYDIMWLTDTVYLHKNIPGSDMAVIRHATHSSYMSQNGRQTYALCKTWFDRKGLS
;
A
#
# COMPACT_ATOMS: atom_id res chain seq x y z
N MET A 1 26.86 11.71 -22.44
CA MET A 1 26.93 10.45 -21.66
C MET A 1 25.74 10.28 -20.70
N LYS A 2 25.47 11.20 -19.76
CA LYS A 2 24.34 11.04 -18.79
C LYS A 2 22.98 10.80 -19.47
N GLN A 3 22.65 11.54 -20.54
CA GLN A 3 21.39 11.37 -21.27
C GLN A 3 21.31 10.03 -22.02
N PHE A 4 22.42 9.53 -22.55
CA PHE A 4 22.48 8.22 -23.18
C PHE A 4 22.26 7.10 -22.17
N PHE A 5 22.91 7.16 -20.99
CA PHE A 5 22.69 6.19 -19.92
C PHE A 5 21.26 6.23 -19.39
N ALA A 6 20.66 7.40 -19.25
CA ALA A 6 19.25 7.53 -18.85
C ALA A 6 18.32 6.91 -19.89
N PHE A 7 18.56 7.14 -21.19
CA PHE A 7 17.78 6.54 -22.27
C PHE A 7 17.88 5.02 -22.29
N VAL A 8 19.09 4.47 -22.13
CA VAL A 8 19.32 3.01 -22.07
C VAL A 8 18.61 2.42 -20.84
N LEU A 9 18.69 3.07 -19.68
CA LEU A 9 18.02 2.60 -18.47
C LEU A 9 16.49 2.59 -18.62
N ILE A 10 15.90 3.64 -19.21
CA ILE A 10 14.47 3.70 -19.49
C ILE A 10 14.07 2.58 -20.46
N LEU A 11 14.82 2.38 -21.53
CA LEU A 11 14.51 1.36 -22.52
C LEU A 11 14.61 -0.07 -21.91
N THR A 12 15.62 -0.34 -21.10
CA THR A 12 15.76 -1.63 -20.41
C THR A 12 14.64 -1.88 -19.41
N THR A 13 14.20 -0.86 -18.68
CA THR A 13 13.06 -0.97 -17.75
C THR A 13 11.77 -1.29 -18.50
N ILE A 14 11.50 -0.60 -19.62
CA ILE A 14 10.31 -0.85 -20.44
C ILE A 14 10.35 -2.25 -21.04
N CYS A 15 11.45 -2.64 -21.67
CA CYS A 15 11.59 -3.98 -22.27
C CYS A 15 11.47 -5.09 -21.22
N GLY A 16 12.12 -4.94 -20.07
CA GLY A 16 12.03 -5.89 -18.96
C GLY A 16 10.61 -5.98 -18.39
N GLY A 17 9.91 -4.84 -18.25
CA GLY A 17 8.53 -4.80 -17.81
C GLY A 17 7.56 -5.49 -18.78
N ILE A 18 7.72 -5.26 -20.09
CA ILE A 18 6.93 -5.94 -21.12
C ILE A 18 7.22 -7.46 -21.09
N ALA A 19 8.48 -7.86 -21.01
CA ALA A 19 8.86 -9.27 -20.94
C ALA A 19 8.24 -9.97 -19.73
N ALA A 20 8.29 -9.37 -18.54
CA ALA A 20 7.65 -9.93 -17.35
C ALA A 20 6.13 -10.02 -17.48
N GLN A 21 5.49 -9.03 -18.11
CA GLN A 21 4.05 -9.04 -18.34
C GLN A 21 3.65 -10.15 -19.34
N VAL A 22 4.47 -10.40 -20.36
CA VAL A 22 4.27 -11.50 -21.30
C VAL A 22 4.52 -12.85 -20.61
N ASP A 23 5.60 -12.97 -19.84
CA ASP A 23 5.92 -14.19 -19.08
C ASP A 23 4.81 -14.56 -18.10
N PHE A 24 4.19 -13.58 -17.43
CA PHE A 24 3.03 -13.80 -16.56
C PHE A 24 1.86 -14.49 -17.29
N LEU A 25 1.63 -14.21 -18.57
CA LEU A 25 0.53 -14.83 -19.33
C LEU A 25 0.75 -16.35 -19.51
N PHE A 26 2.01 -16.77 -19.64
CA PHE A 26 2.38 -18.18 -19.86
C PHE A 26 2.71 -18.91 -18.55
N HIS A 27 3.27 -18.20 -17.56
CA HIS A 27 3.74 -18.76 -16.29
C HIS A 27 3.17 -18.03 -15.07
N PRO A 28 1.82 -17.89 -14.96
CA PRO A 28 1.22 -17.06 -13.90
C PRO A 28 1.54 -17.55 -12.48
N GLN A 29 1.76 -18.85 -12.29
CA GLN A 29 2.08 -19.44 -10.98
C GLN A 29 3.44 -18.97 -10.45
N THR A 30 4.40 -18.68 -11.31
CA THR A 30 5.72 -18.14 -10.94
C THR A 30 5.59 -16.79 -10.21
N TYR A 31 4.50 -16.07 -10.46
CA TYR A 31 4.20 -14.76 -9.86
C TYR A 31 3.15 -14.84 -8.74
N GLY A 32 2.87 -16.04 -8.23
CA GLY A 32 1.82 -16.21 -7.22
C GLY A 32 0.44 -15.74 -7.69
N ALA A 33 0.09 -16.01 -8.96
CA ALA A 33 -1.17 -15.56 -9.54
C ALA A 33 -2.36 -16.12 -8.76
N VAL A 34 -3.25 -15.22 -8.33
CA VAL A 34 -4.48 -15.57 -7.63
C VAL A 34 -5.70 -14.96 -8.33
N THR A 35 -6.80 -15.69 -8.26
CA THR A 35 -8.12 -15.18 -8.62
C THR A 35 -8.92 -15.09 -7.31
N LEU A 36 -9.36 -13.88 -6.98
CA LEU A 36 -10.16 -13.68 -5.79
C LEU A 36 -11.59 -14.11 -6.09
N ALA A 37 -12.00 -15.25 -5.54
CA ALA A 37 -13.37 -15.73 -5.64
C ALA A 37 -14.27 -14.97 -4.67
N ALA A 38 -15.52 -14.74 -5.07
CA ALA A 38 -16.57 -14.37 -4.12
C ALA A 38 -16.92 -15.62 -3.30
N THR A 39 -16.35 -15.71 -2.11
CA THR A 39 -16.74 -16.72 -1.11
C THR A 39 -17.87 -16.16 -0.23
N ASP A 40 -18.45 -16.98 0.63
CA ASP A 40 -19.42 -16.54 1.64
C ASP A 40 -18.78 -15.46 2.51
N LEU A 41 -19.15 -14.20 2.25
CA LEU A 41 -18.60 -13.04 2.92
C LEU A 41 -19.52 -12.62 4.07
N PRO A 42 -18.97 -12.16 5.19
CA PRO A 42 -19.77 -11.61 6.26
C PRO A 42 -20.55 -10.37 5.78
N GLN A 43 -21.57 -10.00 6.52
CA GLN A 43 -22.25 -8.72 6.28
C GLN A 43 -21.31 -7.57 6.63
N PRO A 44 -21.23 -6.51 5.80
CA PRO A 44 -20.36 -5.38 6.10
C PRO A 44 -20.86 -4.59 7.32
N ALA A 45 -19.95 -4.11 8.16
CA ALA A 45 -20.31 -3.24 9.28
C ALA A 45 -20.98 -1.95 8.77
N ALA A 46 -22.07 -1.55 9.44
CA ALA A 46 -22.91 -0.44 8.96
C ALA A 46 -22.27 0.94 9.16
N ALA A 47 -21.55 1.14 10.27
CA ALA A 47 -20.96 2.43 10.67
C ALA A 47 -19.65 2.25 11.44
N PRO A 48 -18.77 3.27 11.44
CA PRO A 48 -17.61 3.27 12.32
C PRO A 48 -18.03 3.38 13.79
N ARG A 49 -17.24 2.81 14.68
CA ARG A 49 -17.40 2.98 16.14
C ARG A 49 -16.92 4.32 16.64
N ALA A 50 -15.95 4.90 15.95
CA ALA A 50 -15.43 6.22 16.23
C ALA A 50 -15.04 6.92 14.93
N ASP A 51 -15.19 8.24 14.94
CA ASP A 51 -14.74 9.17 13.93
C ASP A 51 -14.14 10.35 14.69
N ALA A 52 -12.80 10.46 14.68
CA ALA A 52 -12.10 11.28 15.67
C ALA A 52 -10.77 11.83 15.13
N PHE A 53 -10.14 12.64 15.95
CA PHE A 53 -8.81 13.19 15.70
C PHE A 53 -7.86 12.84 16.84
N VAL A 54 -6.60 12.67 16.52
CA VAL A 54 -5.51 12.59 17.49
C VAL A 54 -4.45 13.64 17.14
N GLN A 55 -3.95 14.34 18.18
CA GLN A 55 -2.84 15.27 18.00
C GLN A 55 -1.54 14.49 18.11
N LEU A 56 -0.78 14.49 17.03
CA LEU A 56 0.60 14.03 16.96
C LEU A 56 1.55 15.22 17.09
N GLU A 57 2.85 14.99 16.95
CA GLU A 57 3.86 16.06 17.08
C GLU A 57 3.58 17.22 16.10
N ASP A 58 3.44 16.92 14.80
CA ASP A 58 3.26 17.91 13.73
C ASP A 58 1.87 17.88 13.10
N VAL A 59 1.11 16.81 13.31
CA VAL A 59 -0.13 16.53 12.58
C VAL A 59 -1.28 16.31 13.53
N ARG A 60 -2.40 16.99 13.29
CA ARG A 60 -3.69 16.60 13.82
C ARG A 60 -4.29 15.59 12.86
N MET A 61 -4.16 14.31 13.18
CA MET A 61 -4.55 13.19 12.31
C MET A 61 -6.01 12.82 12.53
N HIS A 62 -6.80 12.81 11.47
CA HIS A 62 -8.15 12.27 11.43
C HIS A 62 -8.12 10.76 11.28
N TYR A 63 -9.04 10.04 11.91
CA TYR A 63 -9.16 8.60 11.76
C TYR A 63 -10.56 8.09 12.09
N GLN A 64 -10.90 6.92 11.56
CA GLN A 64 -12.06 6.14 11.95
C GLN A 64 -11.65 4.81 12.58
N ILE A 65 -12.50 4.29 13.47
CA ILE A 65 -12.38 2.93 14.03
C ILE A 65 -13.60 2.12 13.63
N TRP A 66 -13.37 0.94 13.07
CA TRP A 66 -14.41 0.00 12.65
C TRP A 66 -14.22 -1.34 13.35
N GLY A 67 -15.33 -2.02 13.70
CA GLY A 67 -15.27 -3.33 14.34
C GLY A 67 -14.75 -3.30 15.78
N SER A 68 -14.59 -4.50 16.35
CA SER A 68 -14.15 -4.70 17.74
C SER A 68 -13.42 -6.04 17.94
N GLY A 69 -12.82 -6.55 16.87
CA GLY A 69 -11.99 -7.77 16.95
C GLY A 69 -10.78 -7.56 17.86
N ASN A 70 -10.24 -8.63 18.37
CA ASN A 70 -9.11 -8.60 19.32
C ASN A 70 -7.79 -8.17 18.65
N ARG A 71 -7.69 -8.28 17.32
CA ARG A 71 -6.49 -7.92 16.58
C ARG A 71 -6.64 -6.52 15.97
N ALA A 72 -5.68 -5.65 16.22
CA ALA A 72 -5.63 -4.33 15.57
C ALA A 72 -5.16 -4.46 14.12
N LEU A 73 -5.85 -3.75 13.21
CA LEU A 73 -5.49 -3.64 11.81
C LEU A 73 -5.45 -2.16 11.42
N LEU A 74 -4.32 -1.71 10.90
CA LEU A 74 -4.14 -0.38 10.34
C LEU A 74 -4.38 -0.44 8.83
N LEU A 75 -5.37 0.27 8.32
CA LEU A 75 -5.74 0.30 6.91
C LEU A 75 -5.40 1.66 6.31
N ILE A 76 -4.39 1.70 5.41
CA ILE A 76 -3.78 2.95 4.92
C ILE A 76 -4.15 3.19 3.46
N HIS A 77 -4.75 4.36 3.18
CA HIS A 77 -5.16 4.77 1.83
C HIS A 77 -3.99 5.22 0.94
N GLY A 78 -4.24 5.33 -0.36
CA GLY A 78 -3.29 5.82 -1.36
C GLY A 78 -3.25 7.34 -1.51
N ASN A 79 -2.44 7.82 -2.45
CA ASN A 79 -2.27 9.23 -2.79
C ASN A 79 -3.61 9.91 -3.09
N GLY A 80 -3.82 11.10 -2.52
CA GLY A 80 -5.06 11.85 -2.66
C GLY A 80 -6.30 11.19 -2.05
N GLY A 81 -6.12 10.09 -1.31
CA GLY A 81 -7.20 9.34 -0.68
C GLY A 81 -7.67 9.92 0.67
N SER A 82 -8.59 9.21 1.28
CA SER A 82 -9.17 9.52 2.59
C SER A 82 -9.79 8.25 3.19
N VAL A 83 -10.41 8.36 4.36
CA VAL A 83 -11.20 7.25 4.94
C VAL A 83 -12.26 6.72 3.97
N GLN A 84 -12.78 7.53 3.06
CA GLN A 84 -13.77 7.10 2.08
C GLN A 84 -13.20 6.13 1.05
N SER A 85 -11.92 6.26 0.72
CA SER A 85 -11.26 5.45 -0.31
C SER A 85 -11.20 3.95 0.03
N LEU A 86 -11.15 3.62 1.34
CA LEU A 86 -11.06 2.24 1.82
C LEU A 86 -12.20 1.86 2.77
N ARG A 87 -13.27 2.67 2.77
CA ARG A 87 -14.42 2.46 3.66
C ARG A 87 -15.03 1.07 3.49
N GLU A 88 -15.26 0.63 2.26
CA GLU A 88 -15.85 -0.69 2.01
C GLU A 88 -14.91 -1.80 2.54
N ALA A 89 -13.61 -1.69 2.34
CA ALA A 89 -12.64 -2.64 2.90
C ALA A 89 -12.69 -2.67 4.43
N ALA A 90 -12.76 -1.49 5.07
CA ALA A 90 -12.89 -1.39 6.52
C ALA A 90 -14.17 -2.05 7.03
N GLN A 91 -15.30 -1.88 6.33
CA GLN A 91 -16.59 -2.48 6.68
C GLN A 91 -16.54 -4.02 6.71
N TYR A 92 -15.87 -4.65 5.76
CA TYR A 92 -15.73 -6.11 5.75
C TYR A 92 -14.69 -6.59 6.77
N LEU A 93 -13.53 -5.95 6.85
CA LEU A 93 -12.46 -6.29 7.80
C LEU A 93 -12.90 -6.12 9.26
N ALA A 94 -13.84 -5.23 9.52
CA ALA A 94 -14.41 -4.99 10.85
C ALA A 94 -15.11 -6.21 11.47
N ASN A 95 -15.39 -7.26 10.71
CA ASN A 95 -15.95 -8.49 11.24
C ASN A 95 -14.96 -9.29 12.08
N ASP A 96 -13.66 -9.21 11.75
CA ASP A 96 -12.62 -10.00 12.42
C ASP A 96 -11.65 -9.12 13.22
N TYR A 97 -11.50 -7.84 12.84
CA TYR A 97 -10.47 -6.95 13.35
C TYR A 97 -11.05 -5.68 13.98
N THR A 98 -10.28 -5.06 14.87
CA THR A 98 -10.45 -3.63 15.16
C THR A 98 -9.64 -2.86 14.12
N VAL A 99 -10.35 -2.29 13.13
CA VAL A 99 -9.74 -1.60 11.99
C VAL A 99 -9.60 -0.12 12.30
N TYR A 100 -8.37 0.36 12.31
CA TYR A 100 -8.03 1.78 12.36
C TYR A 100 -7.80 2.27 10.95
N LEU A 101 -8.53 3.28 10.53
CA LEU A 101 -8.48 3.88 9.19
C LEU A 101 -8.04 5.34 9.31
N PRO A 102 -6.74 5.64 9.48
CA PRO A 102 -6.22 6.99 9.57
C PRO A 102 -6.13 7.66 8.20
N GLU A 103 -6.27 8.98 8.18
CA GLU A 103 -5.92 9.82 7.03
C GLU A 103 -4.50 10.33 7.18
N SER A 104 -3.67 10.14 6.17
CA SER A 104 -2.27 10.60 6.14
C SER A 104 -2.20 12.13 6.29
N ARG A 105 -1.04 12.66 6.74
CA ARG A 105 -0.77 14.11 6.65
C ARG A 105 -1.11 14.64 5.26
N CYS A 106 -1.60 15.84 5.17
CA CYS A 106 -1.99 16.51 3.91
C CYS A 106 -3.14 15.84 3.15
N HIS A 107 -3.87 14.89 3.75
CA HIS A 107 -4.99 14.19 3.14
C HIS A 107 -6.26 14.30 3.98
N GLY A 108 -7.41 14.24 3.28
CA GLY A 108 -8.72 14.22 3.92
C GLY A 108 -8.93 15.35 4.92
N GLN A 109 -9.26 15.01 6.17
CA GLN A 109 -9.46 15.95 7.27
C GLN A 109 -8.21 16.11 8.16
N SER A 110 -7.15 15.35 7.90
CA SER A 110 -5.86 15.52 8.59
C SER A 110 -5.22 16.86 8.23
N SER A 111 -4.51 17.46 9.19
CA SER A 111 -3.86 18.74 8.97
C SER A 111 -2.71 18.64 7.95
N ASP A 112 -2.42 19.79 7.35
CA ASP A 112 -1.31 19.97 6.43
C ASP A 112 -0.17 20.73 7.11
N PRO A 113 0.90 20.05 7.57
CA PRO A 113 2.06 20.72 8.18
C PRO A 113 3.05 21.30 7.16
N GLY A 114 2.73 21.28 5.86
CA GLY A 114 3.58 21.79 4.78
C GLY A 114 4.46 20.73 4.13
N GLU A 115 5.18 19.94 4.91
CA GLU A 115 6.09 18.91 4.42
C GLU A 115 5.41 17.54 4.31
N ILE A 116 5.81 16.79 3.27
CA ILE A 116 5.32 15.43 3.04
C ILE A 116 6.44 14.55 2.48
N SER A 117 6.57 13.35 3.04
CA SER A 117 7.36 12.24 2.51
C SER A 117 6.88 10.93 3.13
N TYR A 118 7.23 9.79 2.55
CA TYR A 118 6.87 8.48 3.14
C TYR A 118 7.52 8.27 4.51
N ALA A 119 8.75 8.76 4.73
CA ALA A 119 9.41 8.70 6.04
C ALA A 119 8.67 9.53 7.11
N LEU A 120 8.20 10.74 6.76
CA LEU A 120 7.37 11.55 7.66
C LEU A 120 6.02 10.89 7.95
N MET A 121 5.37 10.31 6.93
CA MET A 121 4.13 9.57 7.12
C MET A 121 4.33 8.31 7.98
N ALA A 122 5.43 7.58 7.81
CA ALA A 122 5.76 6.43 8.65
C ALA A 122 5.97 6.84 10.12
N LYS A 123 6.63 7.99 10.37
CA LYS A 123 6.76 8.59 11.71
C LYS A 123 5.38 8.89 12.32
N ASP A 124 4.49 9.48 11.53
CA ASP A 124 3.12 9.79 11.99
C ASP A 124 2.37 8.53 12.39
N TYR A 125 2.41 7.48 11.57
CA TYR A 125 1.75 6.21 11.88
C TYR A 125 2.34 5.53 13.12
N ALA A 126 3.66 5.62 13.33
CA ALA A 126 4.28 5.12 14.56
C ALA A 126 3.81 5.93 15.80
N GLN A 127 3.71 7.24 15.69
CA GLN A 127 3.14 8.10 16.75
C GLN A 127 1.65 7.82 16.97
N PHE A 128 0.88 7.62 15.90
CA PHE A 128 -0.54 7.26 15.95
C PHE A 128 -0.75 5.96 16.75
N CYS A 129 0.00 4.92 16.41
CA CYS A 129 -0.07 3.65 17.14
C CYS A 129 0.26 3.83 18.63
N ARG A 130 1.31 4.59 18.94
CA ARG A 130 1.72 4.87 20.33
C ARG A 130 0.64 5.66 21.08
N ALA A 131 0.06 6.70 20.47
CA ALA A 131 -0.94 7.55 21.09
C ALA A 131 -2.24 6.79 21.41
N LEU A 132 -2.59 5.79 20.59
CA LEU A 132 -3.80 4.98 20.77
C LEU A 132 -3.54 3.63 21.47
N GLY A 133 -2.30 3.35 21.92
CA GLY A 133 -1.95 2.08 22.55
C GLY A 133 -2.09 0.87 21.61
N ILE A 134 -1.85 1.06 20.32
CA ILE A 134 -1.94 -0.01 19.32
C ILE A 134 -0.60 -0.74 19.26
N GLU A 135 -0.61 -2.00 19.64
CA GLU A 135 0.57 -2.86 19.67
C GLU A 135 0.55 -3.86 18.51
N LYS A 136 1.66 -3.98 17.79
CA LYS A 136 1.88 -4.92 16.69
C LYS A 136 0.68 -5.06 15.72
N PRO A 137 0.15 -3.94 15.17
CA PRO A 137 -0.96 -4.01 14.25
C PRO A 137 -0.61 -4.80 12.98
N LEU A 138 -1.61 -5.44 12.38
CA LEU A 138 -1.54 -5.82 10.99
C LEU A 138 -1.69 -4.54 10.16
N ILE A 139 -0.79 -4.30 9.21
CA ILE A 139 -0.83 -3.09 8.38
C ILE A 139 -1.20 -3.49 6.95
N VAL A 140 -2.30 -2.96 6.45
CA VAL A 140 -2.76 -3.16 5.07
C VAL A 140 -2.77 -1.81 4.39
N GLY A 141 -2.03 -1.66 3.31
CA GLY A 141 -1.94 -0.39 2.59
C GLY A 141 -2.16 -0.53 1.09
N HIS A 142 -2.80 0.45 0.50
CA HIS A 142 -3.04 0.54 -0.94
C HIS A 142 -2.23 1.69 -1.56
N SER A 143 -1.49 1.43 -2.66
CA SER A 143 -0.73 2.46 -3.36
C SER A 143 0.29 3.12 -2.41
N ASP A 144 0.23 4.45 -2.20
CA ASP A 144 1.03 5.13 -1.18
C ASP A 144 0.89 4.51 0.21
N GLY A 145 -0.29 3.98 0.55
CA GLY A 145 -0.49 3.23 1.79
C GLY A 145 0.34 1.95 1.85
N GLY A 146 0.51 1.27 0.72
CA GLY A 146 1.40 0.10 0.59
C GLY A 146 2.88 0.49 0.71
N ILE A 147 3.26 1.64 0.14
CA ILE A 147 4.60 2.21 0.32
C ILE A 147 4.82 2.57 1.80
N ASN A 148 3.83 3.18 2.46
CA ASN A 148 3.89 3.48 3.88
C ASN A 148 4.01 2.22 4.75
N ALA A 149 3.32 1.13 4.41
CA ALA A 149 3.45 -0.14 5.13
C ALA A 149 4.90 -0.66 5.07
N ILE A 150 5.53 -0.59 3.89
CA ILE A 150 6.95 -0.95 3.69
C ILE A 150 7.86 0.01 4.47
N GLN A 151 7.64 1.33 4.37
CA GLN A 151 8.44 2.35 5.07
C GLN A 151 8.36 2.18 6.59
N ILE A 152 7.15 1.94 7.14
CA ILE A 152 6.95 1.67 8.56
C ILE A 152 7.77 0.43 8.98
N ALA A 153 7.71 -0.65 8.20
CA ALA A 153 8.40 -1.89 8.53
C ALA A 153 9.94 -1.75 8.45
N MET A 154 10.47 -0.83 7.63
CA MET A 154 11.90 -0.51 7.57
C MET A 154 12.36 0.37 8.73
N ASP A 155 11.58 1.43 9.04
CA ASP A 155 11.99 2.46 9.98
C ASP A 155 11.65 2.09 11.44
N TYR A 156 10.61 1.26 11.61
CA TYR A 156 10.09 0.81 12.92
C TYR A 156 9.84 -0.71 12.90
N PRO A 157 10.88 -1.54 12.76
CA PRO A 157 10.73 -2.99 12.50
C PRO A 157 9.98 -3.75 13.59
N GLU A 158 9.95 -3.22 14.82
CA GLU A 158 9.23 -3.81 15.95
C GLU A 158 7.73 -3.45 15.97
N LEU A 159 7.30 -2.45 15.18
CA LEU A 159 5.94 -1.95 15.23
C LEU A 159 4.95 -2.89 14.53
N PRO A 160 5.12 -3.29 13.24
CA PRO A 160 4.12 -4.10 12.55
C PRO A 160 4.15 -5.56 13.02
N GLY A 161 2.97 -6.14 13.24
CA GLY A 161 2.82 -7.59 13.38
C GLY A 161 2.95 -8.31 12.03
N ALA A 162 2.50 -7.66 10.97
CA ALA A 162 2.66 -8.06 9.55
C ALA A 162 2.28 -6.89 8.65
N ILE A 163 2.74 -6.94 7.39
CA ILE A 163 2.34 -5.96 6.36
C ILE A 163 1.74 -6.63 5.12
N VAL A 164 0.73 -5.98 4.53
CA VAL A 164 0.18 -6.27 3.20
C VAL A 164 0.29 -5.01 2.37
N ALA A 165 1.26 -4.98 1.46
CA ALA A 165 1.54 -3.84 0.59
C ALA A 165 0.92 -4.08 -0.79
N CYS A 166 -0.21 -3.43 -1.06
CA CYS A 166 -0.98 -3.56 -2.28
C CYS A 166 -0.68 -2.41 -3.24
N GLY A 167 -0.19 -2.72 -4.44
CA GLY A 167 0.09 -1.71 -5.45
C GLY A 167 1.18 -0.72 -5.04
N ALA A 168 2.16 -1.16 -4.22
CA ALA A 168 3.31 -0.35 -3.85
C ALA A 168 4.37 -0.39 -4.95
N ASN A 169 5.11 0.72 -5.12
CA ASN A 169 6.31 0.78 -5.95
C ASN A 169 7.56 1.02 -5.11
N SER A 170 8.70 0.55 -5.63
CA SER A 170 10.00 0.74 -4.98
C SER A 170 10.64 2.10 -5.31
N ARG A 171 10.30 2.69 -6.45
CA ARG A 171 10.81 3.96 -6.97
C ARG A 171 9.95 4.48 -8.13
N PRO A 172 9.96 5.78 -8.43
CA PRO A 172 9.13 6.36 -9.50
C PRO A 172 9.40 5.79 -10.89
N GLY A 173 10.64 5.39 -11.19
CA GLY A 173 11.03 4.82 -12.48
C GLY A 173 10.39 3.48 -12.83
N THR A 174 9.62 2.88 -11.92
CA THR A 174 8.94 1.59 -12.12
C THR A 174 7.50 1.74 -12.60
N PHE A 175 6.97 2.95 -12.66
CA PHE A 175 5.67 3.20 -13.28
C PHE A 175 5.69 2.94 -14.79
N LYS A 176 4.57 2.48 -15.33
CA LYS A 176 4.34 2.43 -16.77
C LYS A 176 4.29 3.87 -17.31
N PRO A 177 4.92 4.17 -18.46
CA PRO A 177 5.20 5.56 -18.89
C PRO A 177 3.99 6.49 -18.97
N TYR A 178 2.82 5.95 -19.28
CA TYR A 178 1.58 6.75 -19.39
C TYR A 178 1.19 7.39 -18.06
N PHE A 179 1.51 6.74 -16.93
CA PHE A 179 1.08 7.21 -15.62
C PHE A 179 1.85 8.47 -15.17
N PRO A 180 3.20 8.45 -15.03
CA PRO A 180 3.93 9.65 -14.64
C PRO A 180 3.76 10.79 -15.65
N PHE A 181 3.60 10.49 -16.94
CA PHE A 181 3.30 11.50 -17.96
C PHE A 181 1.96 12.22 -17.65
N GLY A 182 0.90 11.46 -17.36
CA GLY A 182 -0.40 12.02 -17.01
C GLY A 182 -0.34 12.88 -15.73
N VAL A 183 0.38 12.41 -14.71
CA VAL A 183 0.59 13.16 -13.47
C VAL A 183 1.38 14.44 -13.70
N ALA A 184 2.46 14.40 -14.46
CA ALA A 184 3.26 15.57 -14.79
C ALA A 184 2.45 16.62 -15.58
N VAL A 185 1.66 16.20 -16.56
CA VAL A 185 0.76 17.10 -17.30
C VAL A 185 -0.27 17.74 -16.36
N LYS A 186 -0.88 16.96 -15.46
CA LYS A 186 -1.80 17.52 -14.45
C LYS A 186 -1.14 18.56 -13.57
N ASN A 187 0.10 18.29 -13.13
CA ASN A 187 0.87 19.19 -12.28
C ASN A 187 1.24 20.52 -12.97
N LEU A 188 1.36 20.55 -14.31
CA LEU A 188 1.58 21.81 -15.03
C LEU A 188 0.40 22.80 -14.89
N PHE A 189 -0.83 22.27 -14.76
CA PHE A 189 -2.04 23.09 -14.65
C PHE A 189 -2.48 23.28 -13.19
N LYS A 190 -2.19 22.32 -12.33
CA LYS A 190 -2.53 22.33 -10.91
C LYS A 190 -1.39 21.69 -10.12
N PRO A 191 -0.37 22.45 -9.74
CA PRO A 191 0.73 21.97 -8.91
C PRO A 191 0.20 21.36 -7.60
N ASP A 192 0.71 20.17 -7.26
CA ASP A 192 0.27 19.42 -6.08
C ASP A 192 1.47 18.66 -5.50
N LYS A 193 1.83 18.98 -4.27
CA LYS A 193 2.95 18.35 -3.57
C LYS A 193 2.80 16.84 -3.40
N LEU A 194 1.56 16.32 -3.37
CA LEU A 194 1.30 14.89 -3.33
C LEU A 194 1.77 14.20 -4.63
N ASN A 195 1.50 14.87 -5.76
CA ASN A 195 1.99 14.41 -7.06
C ASN A 195 3.52 14.52 -7.15
N ASP A 196 4.11 15.61 -6.63
CA ASP A 196 5.56 15.80 -6.62
C ASP A 196 6.27 14.73 -5.79
N MET A 197 5.72 14.40 -4.61
CA MET A 197 6.22 13.31 -3.78
C MET A 197 6.20 11.98 -4.55
N MET A 198 5.09 11.62 -5.17
CA MET A 198 4.93 10.37 -5.91
C MET A 198 5.86 10.27 -7.13
N LEU A 199 6.19 11.40 -7.77
CA LEU A 199 7.11 11.45 -8.91
C LEU A 199 8.59 11.39 -8.51
N THR A 200 8.91 11.57 -7.23
CA THR A 200 10.30 11.64 -6.71
C THR A 200 10.63 10.58 -5.69
N LEU A 201 9.63 10.02 -5.00
CA LEU A 201 9.76 9.02 -3.95
C LEU A 201 8.85 7.81 -4.24
N PRO A 202 9.08 6.65 -3.59
CA PRO A 202 10.21 6.32 -2.71
C PRO A 202 11.49 6.01 -3.49
N ASP A 203 12.57 5.63 -2.77
CA ASP A 203 13.79 5.04 -3.34
C ASP A 203 14.27 3.90 -2.42
N PHE A 204 13.61 2.73 -2.56
CA PHE A 204 13.90 1.56 -1.74
C PHE A 204 15.03 0.73 -2.34
N THR A 205 16.14 0.64 -1.60
CA THR A 205 17.29 -0.18 -1.98
C THR A 205 17.15 -1.61 -1.41
N PRO A 206 17.88 -2.60 -1.95
CA PRO A 206 17.90 -3.94 -1.38
C PRO A 206 18.30 -3.96 0.09
N GLU A 207 19.26 -3.11 0.48
CA GLU A 207 19.76 -3.00 1.85
C GLU A 207 18.71 -2.42 2.80
N SER A 208 17.90 -1.47 2.32
CA SER A 208 16.81 -0.90 3.12
C SER A 208 15.66 -1.90 3.31
N LEU A 209 15.28 -2.59 2.24
CA LEU A 209 14.22 -3.61 2.26
C LEU A 209 14.60 -4.84 3.13
N ALA A 210 15.89 -5.19 3.17
CA ALA A 210 16.39 -6.29 3.98
C ALA A 210 16.23 -6.07 5.50
N LYS A 211 15.92 -4.85 5.95
CA LYS A 211 15.65 -4.55 7.37
C LYS A 211 14.27 -5.03 7.84
N ILE A 212 13.38 -5.35 6.90
CA ILE A 212 12.01 -5.78 7.22
C ILE A 212 12.05 -7.19 7.78
N THR A 213 11.56 -7.36 9.00
CA THR A 213 11.60 -8.64 9.75
C THR A 213 10.21 -9.27 9.93
N CYS A 214 9.16 -8.48 9.80
CA CYS A 214 7.78 -8.97 9.96
C CYS A 214 7.30 -9.75 8.72
N PRO A 215 6.34 -10.67 8.89
CA PRO A 215 5.65 -11.30 7.76
C PRO A 215 5.13 -10.25 6.78
N SER A 216 5.44 -10.39 5.49
CA SER A 216 5.15 -9.40 4.48
C SER A 216 4.48 -10.02 3.25
N TYR A 217 3.44 -9.37 2.75
CA TYR A 217 2.72 -9.79 1.55
C TYR A 217 2.72 -8.66 0.52
N ILE A 218 3.37 -8.89 -0.61
CA ILE A 218 3.52 -7.92 -1.68
C ILE A 218 2.52 -8.27 -2.79
N VAL A 219 1.57 -7.37 -3.03
CA VAL A 219 0.43 -7.64 -3.90
C VAL A 219 0.32 -6.59 -4.99
N SER A 220 0.04 -7.02 -6.21
CA SER A 220 -0.28 -6.11 -7.32
C SER A 220 -1.42 -6.65 -8.17
N GLY A 221 -2.06 -5.79 -8.95
CA GLY A 221 -2.97 -6.20 -10.00
C GLY A 221 -2.20 -6.63 -11.27
N GLN A 222 -2.75 -7.56 -12.04
CA GLN A 222 -2.17 -7.95 -13.35
C GLN A 222 -2.02 -6.74 -14.28
N TYR A 223 -2.95 -5.79 -14.22
CA TYR A 223 -2.96 -4.57 -15.03
C TYR A 223 -2.68 -3.32 -14.19
N ASP A 224 -1.77 -3.45 -13.21
CA ASP A 224 -1.37 -2.35 -12.35
C ASP A 224 -0.67 -1.22 -13.13
N ILE A 225 -0.56 -0.04 -12.53
CA ILE A 225 0.14 1.12 -13.10
C ILE A 225 1.67 0.98 -13.02
N MET A 226 2.18 0.11 -12.16
CA MET A 226 3.58 -0.27 -12.11
C MET A 226 3.86 -1.48 -12.97
N TRP A 227 5.13 -1.66 -13.36
CA TRP A 227 5.57 -2.89 -13.97
C TRP A 227 5.61 -4.03 -12.95
N LEU A 228 5.22 -5.23 -13.37
CA LEU A 228 5.28 -6.44 -12.54
C LEU A 228 6.68 -6.75 -12.01
N THR A 229 7.71 -6.35 -12.76
CA THR A 229 9.12 -6.45 -12.33
C THR A 229 9.39 -5.73 -11.01
N ASP A 230 8.64 -4.69 -10.68
CA ASP A 230 8.80 -3.97 -9.43
C ASP A 230 8.19 -4.72 -8.23
N THR A 231 7.02 -5.34 -8.43
CA THR A 231 6.43 -6.25 -7.43
C THR A 231 7.40 -7.40 -7.12
N VAL A 232 8.01 -7.98 -8.17
CA VAL A 232 9.04 -9.02 -8.04
C VAL A 232 10.29 -8.49 -7.32
N TYR A 233 10.71 -7.25 -7.62
CA TYR A 233 11.85 -6.62 -6.96
C TYR A 233 11.60 -6.45 -5.45
N LEU A 234 10.45 -5.92 -5.05
CA LEU A 234 10.07 -5.79 -3.63
C LEU A 234 10.07 -7.16 -2.95
N HIS A 235 9.40 -8.15 -3.54
CA HIS A 235 9.34 -9.50 -3.00
C HIS A 235 10.73 -10.14 -2.83
N LYS A 236 11.62 -10.01 -3.81
CA LYS A 236 12.96 -10.62 -3.75
C LYS A 236 13.86 -9.98 -2.70
N ASN A 237 13.65 -8.71 -2.37
CA ASN A 237 14.51 -7.97 -1.45
C ASN A 237 13.92 -7.84 -0.03
N ILE A 238 12.65 -8.22 0.19
CA ILE A 238 12.06 -8.32 1.52
C ILE A 238 12.15 -9.77 2.00
N PRO A 239 12.97 -10.06 3.04
CA PRO A 239 13.19 -11.41 3.49
C PRO A 239 11.92 -12.14 3.90
N GLY A 240 11.70 -13.36 3.38
CA GLY A 240 10.57 -14.20 3.76
C GLY A 240 9.19 -13.68 3.36
N SER A 241 9.13 -12.65 2.51
CA SER A 241 7.84 -12.15 2.01
C SER A 241 7.14 -13.19 1.12
N ASP A 242 5.82 -13.09 1.07
CA ASP A 242 5.00 -13.73 0.03
C ASP A 242 4.67 -12.71 -1.06
N MET A 243 4.31 -13.19 -2.24
CA MET A 243 3.88 -12.35 -3.36
C MET A 243 2.58 -12.88 -3.97
N ALA A 244 1.72 -11.96 -4.43
CA ALA A 244 0.59 -12.31 -5.30
C ALA A 244 0.36 -11.28 -6.40
N VAL A 245 -0.07 -11.77 -7.55
CA VAL A 245 -0.61 -10.96 -8.64
C VAL A 245 -2.07 -11.33 -8.85
N ILE A 246 -2.95 -10.37 -8.63
CA ILE A 246 -4.39 -10.57 -8.77
C ILE A 246 -4.74 -10.56 -10.27
N ARG A 247 -5.25 -11.69 -10.76
CA ARG A 247 -5.62 -11.84 -12.18
C ARG A 247 -6.75 -10.87 -12.54
N HIS A 248 -6.64 -10.27 -13.72
CA HIS A 248 -7.60 -9.31 -14.30
C HIS A 248 -7.81 -8.03 -13.47
N ALA A 249 -7.05 -7.83 -12.39
CA ALA A 249 -7.17 -6.64 -11.58
C ALA A 249 -6.30 -5.48 -12.10
N THR A 250 -6.84 -4.28 -11.97
CA THR A 250 -6.13 -3.00 -12.15
C THR A 250 -5.58 -2.52 -10.80
N HIS A 251 -4.91 -1.37 -10.77
CA HIS A 251 -4.36 -0.77 -9.56
C HIS A 251 -5.37 -0.64 -8.40
N SER A 252 -6.61 -0.29 -8.71
CA SER A 252 -7.62 0.01 -7.68
C SER A 252 -8.71 -1.05 -7.54
N SER A 253 -8.88 -1.94 -8.53
CA SER A 253 -10.07 -2.77 -8.66
C SER A 253 -10.22 -3.84 -7.57
N TYR A 254 -9.15 -4.21 -6.89
CA TYR A 254 -9.15 -5.24 -5.84
C TYR A 254 -8.99 -4.65 -4.42
N MET A 255 -8.82 -3.34 -4.32
CA MET A 255 -8.65 -2.62 -3.05
C MET A 255 -9.71 -1.52 -2.88
N SER A 256 -9.46 -0.32 -3.40
CA SER A 256 -10.32 0.84 -3.18
C SER A 256 -11.67 0.78 -3.90
N GLN A 257 -11.82 -0.08 -4.90
CA GLN A 257 -13.07 -0.27 -5.66
C GLN A 257 -13.80 -1.57 -5.30
N ASN A 258 -13.24 -2.41 -4.43
CA ASN A 258 -13.84 -3.68 -4.05
C ASN A 258 -13.35 -4.16 -2.68
N GLY A 259 -13.99 -3.70 -1.64
CA GLY A 259 -13.66 -4.07 -0.26
C GLY A 259 -13.85 -5.56 0.05
N ARG A 260 -14.74 -6.25 -0.67
CA ARG A 260 -14.91 -7.71 -0.57
C ARG A 260 -13.65 -8.46 -0.97
N GLN A 261 -13.04 -8.04 -2.09
CA GLN A 261 -11.79 -8.64 -2.55
C GLN A 261 -10.64 -8.34 -1.60
N THR A 262 -10.58 -7.11 -1.06
CA THR A 262 -9.61 -6.74 -0.03
C THR A 262 -9.73 -7.65 1.19
N TYR A 263 -10.94 -7.85 1.69
CA TYR A 263 -11.20 -8.74 2.81
C TYR A 263 -10.73 -10.18 2.52
N ALA A 264 -11.18 -10.76 1.41
CA ALA A 264 -10.82 -12.11 1.03
C ALA A 264 -9.31 -12.31 0.89
N LEU A 265 -8.62 -11.34 0.26
CA LEU A 265 -7.17 -11.34 0.10
C LEU A 265 -6.46 -11.35 1.45
N CYS A 266 -6.79 -10.40 2.31
CA CYS A 266 -6.16 -10.21 3.62
C CYS A 266 -6.46 -11.40 4.54
N LYS A 267 -7.74 -11.78 4.68
CA LYS A 267 -8.18 -12.87 5.57
C LYS A 267 -7.50 -14.18 5.20
N THR A 268 -7.51 -14.55 3.91
CA THR A 268 -6.87 -15.79 3.43
C THR A 268 -5.38 -15.83 3.77
N TRP A 269 -4.68 -14.72 3.60
CA TRP A 269 -3.25 -14.68 3.88
C TRP A 269 -2.97 -14.67 5.39
N PHE A 270 -3.72 -13.88 6.16
CA PHE A 270 -3.56 -13.83 7.62
C PHE A 270 -3.86 -15.18 8.27
N ASP A 271 -4.92 -15.88 7.86
CA ASP A 271 -5.24 -17.23 8.34
C ASP A 271 -4.10 -18.21 8.05
N ARG A 272 -3.57 -18.20 6.82
CA ARG A 272 -2.44 -19.05 6.43
C ARG A 272 -1.19 -18.78 7.26
N LYS A 273 -0.99 -17.56 7.73
CA LYS A 273 0.15 -17.17 8.57
C LYS A 273 -0.11 -17.29 10.07
N GLY A 274 -1.32 -17.68 10.49
CA GLY A 274 -1.71 -17.73 11.92
C GLY A 274 -1.79 -16.33 12.55
N LEU A 275 -2.20 -15.32 11.78
CA LEU A 275 -2.24 -13.91 12.19
C LEU A 275 -3.67 -13.38 12.39
N SER A 276 -4.69 -14.22 12.24
CA SER A 276 -6.11 -13.86 12.38
C SER A 276 -6.53 -13.72 13.83
#